data_a86e6adfbe3a39a318ab0190cd946036
#
_entry.id   a86e6adfbe3a39a318ab0190cd946036
#
_cell.length_a   1.000
_cell.length_b   1.000
_cell.length_c   1.000
_cell.angle_alpha   90.00
_cell.angle_beta   90.00
_cell.angle_gamma   90.00
#
_symmetry.space_group_name_H-M   'P 1'
#
loop_
_entity.id
_entity.type
_entity.pdbx_description
1 polymer ?
#
loop_
_entity_poly.entity_id
_entity_poly.type
_entity_poly.pdbx_seq_one_letter_code
_entity_poly.pdbx_strand_id
1 'polypeptide(L)'
;MPRNYVANDSYPMLEKNEIEERILTSYKQLEQVSSDILAGNKLTARHIYLFETIITVPFNPVWCKYNFTTKDFYVKDSCIGCGKCENLCPLNNVKLVDKKPVWNNQCTHCMACIGNCPVEAIEYGTITQTKKPYNFGKYSYIIEDSQR
;
A
#
# COMPACT_ATOMS: atom_id res chain seq x y z
N MET A 1 -0.76 11.28 -0.81
CA MET A 1 -1.49 10.03 -0.55
C MET A 1 -1.37 9.62 0.91
N PRO A 2 -2.41 9.06 1.54
CA PRO A 2 -2.33 8.53 2.89
C PRO A 2 -1.29 7.41 3.02
N ARG A 3 -0.68 7.28 4.20
CA ARG A 3 0.24 6.19 4.49
C ARG A 3 -0.53 4.90 4.67
N ASN A 4 -0.04 3.81 4.09
CA ASN A 4 -0.73 2.51 4.13
C ASN A 4 0.22 1.33 4.45
N TYR A 5 1.44 1.62 4.85
CA TYR A 5 2.39 0.59 5.24
C TYR A 5 2.17 0.22 6.71
N VAL A 6 1.45 -0.87 6.93
CA VAL A 6 1.01 -1.32 8.26
C VAL A 6 1.97 -2.27 8.97
N ALA A 7 2.99 -2.79 8.28
CA ALA A 7 3.96 -3.74 8.83
C ALA A 7 5.10 -3.08 9.61
N ASN A 8 4.98 -1.81 9.98
CA ASN A 8 5.99 -1.09 10.76
C ASN A 8 5.33 -0.19 11.80
N ASP A 9 5.76 -0.31 13.07
CA ASP A 9 5.22 0.48 14.18
C ASP A 9 5.70 1.92 14.21
N SER A 10 6.78 2.26 13.51
CA SER A 10 7.29 3.63 13.41
C SER A 10 6.34 4.60 12.71
N TYR A 11 5.30 4.09 12.04
CA TYR A 11 4.32 4.89 11.34
C TYR A 11 2.93 4.72 11.96
N PRO A 12 2.44 5.71 12.72
CA PRO A 12 1.07 5.68 13.21
C PRO A 12 0.08 5.68 12.04
N MET A 13 -1.05 5.01 12.24
CA MET A 13 -2.17 5.12 11.29
C MET A 13 -2.74 6.53 11.34
N LEU A 14 -3.20 7.00 10.18
CA LEU A 14 -3.82 8.31 10.07
C LEU A 14 -5.27 8.27 10.57
N GLU A 15 -5.67 9.33 11.23
CA GLU A 15 -7.07 9.54 11.58
C GLU A 15 -7.92 9.83 10.33
N LYS A 16 -9.22 9.62 10.45
CA LYS A 16 -10.16 9.75 9.32
C LYS A 16 -10.09 11.12 8.65
N ASN A 17 -10.08 12.20 9.44
CA ASN A 17 -9.97 13.57 8.97
C ASN A 17 -8.67 13.85 8.21
N GLU A 18 -7.56 13.31 8.68
CA GLU A 18 -6.26 13.44 7.99
C GLU A 18 -6.26 12.70 6.64
N ILE A 19 -6.91 11.53 6.58
CA ILE A 19 -7.08 10.77 5.34
C ILE A 19 -7.90 11.59 4.33
N GLU A 20 -9.02 12.14 4.76
CA GLU A 20 -9.91 12.96 3.93
C GLU A 20 -9.20 14.20 3.37
N GLU A 21 -8.50 14.95 4.22
CA GLU A 21 -7.72 16.12 3.82
C GLU A 21 -6.63 15.76 2.79
N ARG A 22 -5.92 14.65 3.01
CA ARG A 22 -4.87 14.20 2.08
C ARG A 22 -5.44 13.75 0.74
N ILE A 23 -6.63 13.14 0.71
CA ILE A 23 -7.32 12.78 -0.53
C ILE A 23 -7.69 14.02 -1.31
N LEU A 24 -8.34 14.99 -0.67
CA LEU A 24 -8.73 16.26 -1.31
C LEU A 24 -7.53 17.04 -1.86
N THR A 25 -6.46 17.14 -1.07
CA THR A 25 -5.22 17.80 -1.51
C THR A 25 -4.59 17.07 -2.69
N SER A 26 -4.54 15.73 -2.64
CA SER A 26 -3.99 14.92 -3.74
C SER A 26 -4.83 15.05 -5.01
N TYR A 27 -6.15 15.14 -4.88
CA TYR A 27 -7.06 15.30 -6.00
C TYR A 27 -6.83 16.63 -6.73
N LYS A 28 -6.73 17.73 -5.99
CA LYS A 28 -6.41 19.05 -6.55
C LYS A 28 -5.04 19.07 -7.26
N GLN A 29 -4.05 18.39 -6.69
CA GLN A 29 -2.73 18.25 -7.32
C GLN A 29 -2.80 17.42 -8.61
N LEU A 30 -3.63 16.38 -8.65
CA LEU A 30 -3.82 15.56 -9.86
C LEU A 30 -4.45 16.35 -11.01
N GLU A 31 -5.39 17.24 -10.76
CA GLU A 31 -5.98 18.12 -11.77
C GLU A 31 -4.90 18.99 -12.41
N GLN A 32 -4.05 19.63 -11.58
CA GLN A 32 -2.95 20.46 -12.09
C GLN A 32 -1.93 19.62 -12.88
N VAL A 33 -1.52 18.48 -12.35
CA VAL A 33 -0.54 17.58 -13.00
C VAL A 33 -1.08 17.06 -14.33
N SER A 34 -2.37 16.68 -14.40
CA SER A 34 -3.00 16.23 -15.65
C SER A 34 -3.05 17.35 -16.69
N SER A 35 -3.38 18.57 -16.28
CA SER A 35 -3.37 19.74 -17.15
C SER A 35 -1.98 20.02 -17.72
N ASP A 36 -0.94 19.96 -16.87
CA ASP A 36 0.44 20.16 -17.29
C ASP A 36 0.91 19.08 -18.27
N ILE A 37 0.56 17.82 -18.04
CA ILE A 37 0.88 16.72 -18.96
C ILE A 37 0.21 16.94 -20.33
N LEU A 38 -1.09 17.30 -20.34
CA LEU A 38 -1.83 17.55 -21.58
C LEU A 38 -1.27 18.76 -22.36
N ALA A 39 -0.76 19.76 -21.66
CA ALA A 39 -0.12 20.94 -22.26
C ALA A 39 1.33 20.68 -22.72
N GLY A 40 1.89 19.50 -22.47
CA GLY A 40 3.29 19.18 -22.78
C GLY A 40 4.31 19.86 -21.86
N ASN A 41 3.87 20.37 -20.72
CA ASN A 41 4.74 21.03 -19.73
C ASN A 41 5.65 20.02 -19.06
N LYS A 42 6.87 20.45 -18.71
CA LYS A 42 7.76 19.65 -17.88
C LYS A 42 7.27 19.66 -16.42
N LEU A 43 7.05 18.46 -15.88
CA LEU A 43 6.76 18.33 -14.46
C LEU A 43 8.02 18.56 -13.64
N THR A 44 7.88 19.34 -12.56
CA THR A 44 8.98 19.60 -11.64
C THR A 44 9.20 18.37 -10.76
N ALA A 45 10.32 17.67 -10.94
CA ALA A 45 10.73 16.57 -10.08
C ALA A 45 11.54 17.08 -8.88
N ARG A 46 11.49 16.33 -7.78
CA ARG A 46 12.38 16.56 -6.65
C ARG A 46 13.84 16.44 -7.08
N HIS A 47 14.68 17.38 -6.67
CA HIS A 47 16.11 17.25 -6.88
C HIS A 47 16.65 16.04 -6.08
N ILE A 48 17.33 15.15 -6.76
CA ILE A 48 17.99 13.98 -6.15
C ILE A 48 19.46 14.31 -5.99
N TYR A 49 19.95 14.36 -4.75
CA TYR A 49 21.35 14.60 -4.46
C TYR A 49 22.20 13.37 -4.75
N LEU A 50 23.41 13.57 -5.25
CA LEU A 50 24.33 12.49 -5.62
C LEU A 50 24.59 11.53 -4.43
N PHE A 51 24.72 12.05 -3.22
CA PHE A 51 24.92 11.24 -2.03
C PHE A 51 23.74 10.31 -1.72
N GLU A 52 22.48 10.72 -2.02
CA GLU A 52 21.30 9.88 -1.86
C GLU A 52 21.40 8.65 -2.76
N THR A 53 21.86 8.83 -4.00
CA THR A 53 22.07 7.74 -4.97
C THR A 53 23.18 6.80 -4.52
N ILE A 54 24.32 7.35 -4.06
CA ILE A 54 25.47 6.56 -3.60
C ILE A 54 25.11 5.68 -2.41
N ILE A 55 24.28 6.17 -1.49
CA ILE A 55 23.83 5.39 -0.32
C ILE A 55 22.73 4.41 -0.71
N THR A 56 21.72 4.85 -1.46
CA THR A 56 20.49 4.08 -1.69
C THR A 56 20.72 2.89 -2.63
N VAL A 57 21.51 3.07 -3.69
CA VAL A 57 21.70 2.02 -4.71
C VAL A 57 22.31 0.73 -4.14
N PRO A 58 23.41 0.75 -3.38
CA PRO A 58 23.97 -0.48 -2.80
C PRO A 58 23.19 -0.98 -1.58
N PHE A 59 22.64 -0.06 -0.75
CA PHE A 59 22.00 -0.41 0.52
C PHE A 59 20.59 -1.01 0.30
N ASN A 60 19.81 -0.43 -0.61
CA ASN A 60 18.40 -0.79 -0.74
C ASN A 60 18.15 -2.26 -1.12
N PRO A 61 18.86 -2.88 -2.10
CA PRO A 61 18.67 -4.29 -2.42
C PRO A 61 18.95 -5.22 -1.24
N VAL A 62 20.02 -4.90 -0.49
CA VAL A 62 20.42 -5.69 0.70
C VAL A 62 19.35 -5.56 1.77
N TRP A 63 18.92 -4.34 2.06
CA TRP A 63 17.89 -4.07 3.06
C TRP A 63 16.56 -4.75 2.70
N CYS A 64 16.12 -4.64 1.45
CA CYS A 64 14.90 -5.30 0.98
C CYS A 64 14.96 -6.82 1.12
N LYS A 65 16.10 -7.43 0.78
CA LYS A 65 16.29 -8.87 0.89
C LYS A 65 16.08 -9.40 2.31
N TYR A 66 16.50 -8.63 3.33
CA TYR A 66 16.42 -9.06 4.73
C TYR A 66 15.12 -8.62 5.43
N ASN A 67 14.51 -7.53 4.98
CA ASN A 67 13.34 -6.96 5.65
C ASN A 67 12.01 -7.30 4.96
N PHE A 68 12.00 -7.58 3.65
CA PHE A 68 10.77 -7.98 2.96
C PHE A 68 10.60 -9.49 2.98
N THR A 69 10.28 -10.03 4.15
CA THR A 69 10.04 -11.46 4.36
C THR A 69 8.56 -11.78 4.38
N THR A 70 8.20 -12.98 3.93
CA THR A 70 6.82 -13.48 3.99
C THR A 70 6.54 -14.34 5.22
N LYS A 71 7.53 -14.59 6.07
CA LYS A 71 7.46 -15.53 7.20
C LYS A 71 6.39 -15.17 8.24
N ASP A 72 6.13 -13.88 8.41
CA ASP A 72 5.23 -13.37 9.43
C ASP A 72 3.79 -13.19 8.92
N PHE A 73 3.54 -13.47 7.62
CA PHE A 73 2.17 -13.51 7.11
C PHE A 73 1.43 -14.74 7.61
N TYR A 74 0.24 -14.53 8.12
CA TYR A 74 -0.66 -15.62 8.47
C TYR A 74 -2.11 -15.25 8.16
N VAL A 75 -2.96 -16.25 8.15
CA VAL A 75 -4.39 -16.11 7.87
C VAL A 75 -5.21 -16.61 9.05
N LYS A 76 -6.17 -15.81 9.48
CA LYS A 76 -7.14 -16.16 10.52
C LYS A 76 -8.19 -17.15 10.01
N ASP A 77 -8.86 -17.84 10.95
CA ASP A 77 -9.93 -18.79 10.61
C ASP A 77 -11.15 -18.13 9.93
N SER A 78 -11.31 -16.81 10.11
CA SER A 78 -12.32 -16.00 9.41
C SER A 78 -12.15 -15.95 7.90
N CYS A 79 -11.07 -16.48 7.33
CA CYS A 79 -10.83 -16.49 5.89
C CYS A 79 -11.88 -17.32 5.15
N ILE A 80 -12.55 -16.70 4.18
CA ILE A 80 -13.59 -17.32 3.34
C ILE A 80 -13.07 -17.92 2.03
N GLY A 81 -11.76 -17.90 1.78
CA GLY A 81 -11.15 -18.46 0.57
C GLY A 81 -11.53 -17.77 -0.74
N CYS A 82 -11.86 -16.46 -0.71
CA CYS A 82 -12.39 -15.74 -1.87
C CYS A 82 -11.38 -15.47 -3.00
N GLY A 83 -10.09 -15.71 -2.81
CA GLY A 83 -9.05 -15.52 -3.83
C GLY A 83 -8.63 -14.08 -4.10
N LYS A 84 -9.25 -13.08 -3.45
CA LYS A 84 -8.95 -11.68 -3.74
C LYS A 84 -7.48 -11.31 -3.51
N CYS A 85 -6.85 -11.87 -2.48
CA CYS A 85 -5.44 -11.67 -2.17
C CYS A 85 -4.50 -12.26 -3.25
N GLU A 86 -4.85 -13.37 -3.86
CA GLU A 86 -4.12 -13.95 -4.98
C GLU A 86 -4.23 -13.08 -6.23
N ASN A 87 -5.45 -12.66 -6.58
CA ASN A 87 -5.71 -11.86 -7.78
C ASN A 87 -5.09 -10.45 -7.71
N LEU A 88 -4.97 -9.87 -6.52
CA LEU A 88 -4.42 -8.53 -6.33
C LEU A 88 -2.91 -8.50 -6.14
N CYS A 89 -2.26 -9.64 -6.02
CA CYS A 89 -0.81 -9.68 -5.81
C CYS A 89 -0.06 -9.31 -7.09
N PRO A 90 0.64 -8.16 -7.15
CA PRO A 90 1.31 -7.69 -8.37
C PRO A 90 2.48 -8.59 -8.81
N LEU A 91 2.98 -9.42 -7.91
CA LEU A 91 4.07 -10.36 -8.17
C LEU A 91 3.60 -11.82 -8.26
N ASN A 92 2.30 -12.07 -8.25
CA ASN A 92 1.73 -13.42 -8.18
C ASN A 92 2.32 -14.29 -7.05
N ASN A 93 2.74 -13.64 -5.97
CA ASN A 93 3.42 -14.26 -4.82
C ASN A 93 2.46 -14.97 -3.86
N VAL A 94 1.17 -14.68 -3.93
CA VAL A 94 0.13 -15.32 -3.11
C VAL A 94 -0.58 -16.35 -3.96
N LYS A 95 -0.74 -17.57 -3.41
CA LYS A 95 -1.51 -18.65 -4.02
C LYS A 95 -2.48 -19.25 -3.03
N LEU A 96 -3.66 -19.66 -3.50
CA LEU A 96 -4.59 -20.40 -2.66
C LEU A 96 -4.24 -21.89 -2.66
N VAL A 97 -4.01 -22.43 -1.47
CA VAL A 97 -3.89 -23.86 -1.20
C VAL A 97 -4.98 -24.21 -0.20
N ASP A 98 -5.82 -25.18 -0.52
CA ASP A 98 -6.98 -25.57 0.31
C ASP A 98 -7.83 -24.39 0.78
N LYS A 99 -8.10 -23.45 -0.14
CA LYS A 99 -8.86 -22.21 0.10
C LYS A 99 -8.20 -21.23 1.10
N LYS A 100 -6.94 -21.43 1.46
CA LYS A 100 -6.18 -20.53 2.32
C LYS A 100 -5.02 -19.91 1.53
N PRO A 101 -4.73 -18.61 1.69
CA PRO A 101 -3.58 -17.98 1.03
C PRO A 101 -2.26 -18.48 1.60
N VAL A 102 -1.33 -18.79 0.71
CA VAL A 102 0.06 -19.13 1.00
C VAL A 102 0.95 -18.12 0.26
N TRP A 103 1.97 -17.60 0.93
CA TRP A 103 2.92 -16.65 0.37
C TRP A 103 4.23 -17.33 -0.01
N ASN A 104 4.68 -17.08 -1.24
CA ASN A 104 6.02 -17.43 -1.71
C ASN A 104 7.06 -16.38 -1.24
N ASN A 105 8.31 -16.47 -1.73
CA ASN A 105 9.41 -15.64 -1.25
C ASN A 105 9.67 -14.35 -2.06
N GLN A 106 8.73 -13.93 -2.91
CA GLN A 106 8.88 -12.75 -3.77
C GLN A 106 7.92 -11.61 -3.35
N CYS A 107 7.91 -11.27 -2.08
CA CYS A 107 7.05 -10.22 -1.56
C CYS A 107 7.74 -8.86 -1.55
N THR A 108 7.05 -7.83 -2.02
CA THR A 108 7.48 -6.42 -1.92
C THR A 108 6.85 -5.68 -0.76
N HIS A 109 6.17 -6.36 0.14
CA HIS A 109 5.45 -5.76 1.27
C HIS A 109 4.50 -4.62 0.86
N CYS A 110 3.85 -4.71 -0.29
CA CYS A 110 2.88 -3.71 -0.73
C CYS A 110 1.59 -3.69 0.10
N MET A 111 1.36 -4.68 0.96
CA MET A 111 0.19 -4.86 1.85
C MET A 111 -1.17 -4.91 1.13
N ALA A 112 -1.19 -5.08 -0.19
CA ALA A 112 -2.44 -5.15 -0.95
C ALA A 112 -3.35 -6.31 -0.50
N CYS A 113 -2.78 -7.46 -0.15
CA CYS A 113 -3.52 -8.62 0.36
C CYS A 113 -4.21 -8.33 1.70
N ILE A 114 -3.56 -7.61 2.62
CA ILE A 114 -4.14 -7.19 3.90
C ILE A 114 -5.22 -6.12 3.67
N GLY A 115 -4.86 -5.05 2.95
CA GLY A 115 -5.72 -3.88 2.78
C GLY A 115 -7.01 -4.12 2.00
N ASN A 116 -7.06 -5.18 1.21
CA ASN A 116 -8.23 -5.52 0.40
C ASN A 116 -8.95 -6.79 0.85
N CYS A 117 -8.54 -7.41 1.96
CA CYS A 117 -9.24 -8.58 2.49
C CYS A 117 -10.64 -8.18 3.00
N PRO A 118 -11.74 -8.72 2.43
CA PRO A 118 -13.09 -8.29 2.78
C PRO A 118 -13.49 -8.66 4.21
N VAL A 119 -12.85 -9.68 4.78
CA VAL A 119 -13.09 -10.18 6.14
C VAL A 119 -11.92 -9.92 7.09
N GLU A 120 -10.96 -9.09 6.68
CA GLU A 120 -9.77 -8.72 7.46
C GLU A 120 -9.05 -9.94 8.10
N ALA A 121 -8.94 -11.03 7.31
CA ALA A 121 -8.40 -12.30 7.78
C ALA A 121 -6.88 -12.43 7.64
N ILE A 122 -6.21 -11.52 6.95
CA ILE A 122 -4.77 -11.59 6.69
C ILE A 122 -4.04 -10.62 7.61
N GLU A 123 -3.01 -11.13 8.28
CA GLU A 123 -2.17 -10.35 9.21
C GLU A 123 -0.68 -10.54 8.91
N TYR A 124 0.13 -9.62 9.41
CA TYR A 124 1.58 -9.69 9.40
C TYR A 124 2.11 -9.53 10.83
N GLY A 125 2.53 -10.62 11.44
CA GLY A 125 2.91 -10.67 12.84
C GLY A 125 1.80 -10.15 13.77
N THR A 126 2.18 -9.57 14.89
CA THR A 126 1.25 -8.92 15.83
C THR A 126 0.95 -7.47 15.45
N ILE A 127 1.79 -6.87 14.59
CA ILE A 127 1.78 -5.45 14.27
C ILE A 127 0.49 -5.03 13.58
N THR A 128 -0.05 -5.86 12.68
CA THR A 128 -1.23 -5.51 11.88
C THR A 128 -2.56 -5.76 12.58
N GLN A 129 -2.55 -6.50 13.69
CA GLN A 129 -3.78 -6.83 14.44
C GLN A 129 -4.53 -5.59 14.96
N THR A 130 -3.78 -4.53 15.28
CA THR A 130 -4.34 -3.26 15.78
C THR A 130 -4.42 -2.18 14.72
N LYS A 131 -3.89 -2.40 13.52
CA LYS A 131 -3.81 -1.42 12.43
C LYS A 131 -4.78 -1.76 11.32
N LYS A 132 -5.67 -0.84 11.02
CA LYS A 132 -6.58 -0.96 9.86
C LYS A 132 -5.98 -0.22 8.67
N PRO A 133 -5.61 -0.95 7.59
CA PRO A 133 -5.09 -0.30 6.41
C PRO A 133 -6.16 0.59 5.76
N TYR A 134 -5.70 1.72 5.24
CA TYR A 134 -6.53 2.59 4.43
C TYR A 134 -6.92 1.89 3.12
N ASN A 135 -8.19 1.99 2.76
CA ASN A 135 -8.71 1.53 1.47
C ASN A 135 -9.45 2.68 0.80
N PHE A 136 -8.95 3.14 -0.35
CA PHE A 136 -9.52 4.28 -1.07
C PHE A 136 -11.00 4.09 -1.42
N GLY A 137 -11.44 2.87 -1.73
CA GLY A 137 -12.85 2.60 -2.02
C GLY A 137 -13.83 2.99 -0.90
N LYS A 138 -13.35 3.05 0.36
CA LYS A 138 -14.14 3.53 1.50
C LYS A 138 -14.25 5.07 1.57
N TYR A 139 -13.48 5.80 0.76
CA TYR A 139 -13.36 7.26 0.75
C TYR A 139 -13.68 7.90 -0.61
N SER A 140 -14.15 7.13 -1.59
CA SER A 140 -14.47 7.63 -2.94
C SER A 140 -15.53 8.74 -2.93
N TYR A 141 -16.45 8.71 -1.96
CA TYR A 141 -17.47 9.74 -1.76
C TYR A 141 -16.89 11.17 -1.65
N ILE A 142 -15.68 11.32 -1.12
CA ILE A 142 -15.04 12.62 -0.94
C ILE A 142 -14.81 13.32 -2.30
N ILE A 143 -14.46 12.55 -3.33
CA ILE A 143 -14.25 13.08 -4.67
C ILE A 143 -15.60 13.40 -5.33
N GLU A 144 -16.58 12.51 -5.17
CA GLU A 144 -17.93 12.71 -5.71
C GLU A 144 -18.58 13.97 -5.15
N ASP A 145 -18.43 14.22 -3.83
CA ASP A 145 -18.95 15.42 -3.17
C ASP A 145 -18.19 16.70 -3.57
N SER A 146 -16.89 16.59 -3.88
CA SER A 146 -16.09 17.74 -4.32
C SER A 146 -16.37 18.20 -5.75
N GLN A 147 -17.07 17.38 -6.54
CA GLN A 147 -17.47 17.65 -7.92
C GLN A 147 -18.89 18.23 -8.06
N ARG A 148 -19.64 18.31 -6.96
CA ARG A 148 -20.98 18.90 -6.90
C ARG A 148 -20.93 20.37 -6.51
#